data_ab7a851cd5e90d58c8ff2ae626c77a69
#
_entry.id   ab7a851cd5e90d58c8ff2ae626c77a69
#
_cell.length_a   1.000
_cell.length_b   1.000
_cell.length_c   1.000
_cell.angle_alpha   90.00
_cell.angle_beta   90.00
_cell.angle_gamma   90.00
#
_symmetry.space_group_name_H-M   'P 1'
#
loop_
_entity.id
_entity.type
_entity.pdbx_description
1 polymer ?
#
loop_
_entity_poly.entity_id
_entity_poly.type
_entity_poly.pdbx_seq_one_letter_code
_entity_poly.pdbx_strand_id
1 'polypeptide(L)'
;IVYNLTDETLSNPDVCHYFMSWPISPPRLILPNDNIEIETELPLFSWTHAMPYKPSLRYNLQIVELFDGQGPFDAFQSNYLYFKSDDLILNSFQYQISAPSLHSCKSYAWRVIGNYDDDQSDYQTRVFKTACDSVIQDEEEKRKKPTSSNIYYELRRSIDESFYIISGNFKIVFDNSYGTLDKLQYSL
;
A
#
# COMPACT_ATOMS: atom_id res chain seq x y z
N ILE A 1 43.46 -17.44 -14.95
CA ILE A 1 44.46 -16.50 -15.51
C ILE A 1 43.75 -15.68 -16.58
N VAL A 2 43.81 -14.37 -16.48
CA VAL A 2 43.17 -13.45 -17.43
C VAL A 2 44.28 -12.78 -18.22
N TYR A 3 44.13 -12.75 -19.55
CA TYR A 3 45.07 -12.14 -20.47
C TYR A 3 44.43 -10.93 -21.16
N ASN A 4 45.23 -9.94 -21.55
CA ASN A 4 44.79 -8.87 -22.43
C ASN A 4 44.94 -9.30 -23.91
N LEU A 5 44.53 -8.43 -24.85
CA LEU A 5 44.61 -8.66 -26.28
C LEU A 5 46.07 -8.77 -26.78
N THR A 6 47.07 -8.45 -26.00
CA THR A 6 48.49 -8.55 -26.28
C THR A 6 49.17 -9.75 -25.60
N ASP A 7 48.39 -10.70 -25.09
CA ASP A 7 48.86 -11.90 -24.37
C ASP A 7 49.64 -11.61 -23.07
N GLU A 8 49.49 -10.42 -22.52
CA GLU A 8 50.04 -10.11 -21.19
C GLU A 8 49.12 -10.62 -20.10
N THR A 9 49.68 -11.21 -19.07
CA THR A 9 48.91 -11.67 -17.89
C THR A 9 48.42 -10.47 -17.10
N LEU A 10 47.11 -10.24 -17.07
CA LEU A 10 46.47 -9.17 -16.31
C LEU A 10 46.28 -9.50 -14.85
N SER A 11 46.49 -10.76 -14.43
CA SER A 11 46.41 -11.19 -13.05
C SER A 11 47.62 -12.03 -12.68
N ASN A 12 48.17 -11.79 -11.50
CA ASN A 12 49.15 -12.67 -10.93
C ASN A 12 48.53 -14.05 -10.63
N PRO A 13 49.00 -15.16 -11.25
CA PRO A 13 48.42 -16.48 -11.05
C PRO A 13 48.52 -16.99 -9.60
N ASP A 14 49.40 -16.39 -8.80
CA ASP A 14 49.61 -16.77 -7.40
C ASP A 14 48.70 -16.00 -6.43
N VAL A 15 47.91 -15.04 -6.90
CA VAL A 15 47.02 -14.28 -6.06
C VAL A 15 45.57 -14.69 -6.32
N CYS A 16 45.01 -15.50 -5.42
CA CYS A 16 43.60 -15.81 -5.41
C CYS A 16 42.86 -14.74 -4.60
N HIS A 17 42.01 -13.97 -5.27
CA HIS A 17 41.10 -13.07 -4.61
C HIS A 17 39.79 -13.79 -4.31
N TYR A 18 39.49 -13.98 -3.04
CA TYR A 18 38.20 -14.53 -2.58
C TYR A 18 37.22 -13.36 -2.39
N PHE A 19 36.17 -13.33 -3.17
CA PHE A 19 35.06 -12.43 -2.95
C PHE A 19 33.99 -13.19 -2.18
N MET A 20 33.73 -12.78 -0.95
CA MET A 20 32.61 -13.28 -0.17
C MET A 20 31.47 -12.29 -0.27
N SER A 21 30.43 -12.64 -0.99
CA SER A 21 29.18 -11.88 -1.01
C SER A 21 28.19 -12.55 -0.06
N TRP A 22 27.73 -11.80 0.93
CA TRP A 22 26.68 -12.24 1.84
C TRP A 22 25.35 -11.69 1.32
N PRO A 23 24.39 -12.57 0.96
CA PRO A 23 23.07 -12.09 0.58
C PRO A 23 22.42 -11.34 1.76
N ILE A 24 21.82 -10.20 1.46
CA ILE A 24 21.11 -9.41 2.45
C ILE A 24 19.78 -10.11 2.74
N SER A 25 19.62 -10.62 3.97
CA SER A 25 18.34 -11.17 4.41
C SER A 25 17.34 -10.04 4.64
N PRO A 26 16.12 -10.13 4.09
CA PRO A 26 15.12 -9.07 4.26
C PRO A 26 14.68 -8.94 5.71
N PRO A 27 14.21 -7.75 6.12
CA PRO A 27 13.51 -7.58 7.38
C PRO A 27 12.29 -8.53 7.44
N ARG A 28 12.13 -9.25 8.54
CA ARG A 28 10.93 -10.04 8.79
C ARG A 28 9.90 -9.16 9.48
N LEU A 29 8.73 -9.04 8.88
CA LEU A 29 7.64 -8.23 9.42
C LEU A 29 7.08 -8.92 10.70
N ILE A 30 6.79 -8.12 11.75
CA ILE A 30 6.27 -8.62 13.03
C ILE A 30 4.85 -8.10 13.24
N LEU A 31 4.67 -6.78 13.31
CA LEU A 31 3.37 -6.15 13.54
C LEU A 31 3.09 -5.11 12.46
N PRO A 32 1.83 -5.00 12.02
CA PRO A 32 0.69 -5.89 12.26
C PRO A 32 0.90 -7.31 11.75
N ASN A 33 0.25 -8.29 12.38
CA ASN A 33 0.25 -9.66 11.88
C ASN A 33 -0.41 -9.74 10.50
N ASP A 34 -0.04 -10.77 9.74
CA ASP A 34 -0.64 -10.96 8.42
C ASP A 34 -2.13 -11.31 8.51
N ASN A 35 -2.93 -10.69 7.65
CA ASN A 35 -4.38 -10.84 7.57
C ASN A 35 -5.15 -10.52 8.87
N ILE A 36 -4.57 -9.68 9.75
CA ILE A 36 -5.26 -9.25 10.97
C ILE A 36 -6.20 -8.08 10.69
N GLU A 37 -7.28 -8.04 11.44
CA GLU A 37 -8.12 -6.84 11.57
C GLU A 37 -7.62 -5.98 12.73
N ILE A 38 -7.41 -4.69 12.49
CA ILE A 38 -6.94 -3.72 13.48
C ILE A 38 -8.04 -2.72 13.79
N GLU A 39 -8.24 -2.44 15.09
CA GLU A 39 -9.24 -1.47 15.58
C GLU A 39 -8.67 -0.06 15.71
N THR A 40 -7.34 0.06 15.75
CA THR A 40 -6.67 1.34 15.96
C THR A 40 -6.38 2.04 14.64
N GLU A 41 -6.62 3.34 14.62
CA GLU A 41 -6.22 4.20 13.49
C GLU A 41 -4.71 4.46 13.44
N LEU A 42 -4.00 4.19 14.54
CA LEU A 42 -2.58 4.44 14.69
C LEU A 42 -1.82 3.13 15.00
N PRO A 43 -1.73 2.20 14.03
CA PRO A 43 -1.05 0.92 14.26
C PRO A 43 0.46 1.10 14.46
N LEU A 44 1.04 0.19 15.25
CA LEU A 44 2.48 0.03 15.35
C LEU A 44 2.96 -0.95 14.27
N PHE A 45 3.87 -0.50 13.43
CA PHE A 45 4.61 -1.36 12.51
C PHE A 45 5.94 -1.76 13.14
N SER A 46 6.28 -3.04 13.08
CA SER A 46 7.55 -3.54 13.59
C SER A 46 8.09 -4.70 12.75
N TRP A 47 9.42 -4.83 12.72
CA TRP A 47 10.12 -5.84 11.94
C TRP A 47 11.44 -6.23 12.59
N THR A 48 12.08 -7.28 12.13
CA THR A 48 13.46 -7.63 12.54
C THR A 48 14.46 -6.81 11.74
N HIS A 49 15.67 -6.67 12.26
CA HIS A 49 16.75 -6.11 11.45
C HIS A 49 17.03 -6.98 10.22
N ALA A 50 17.33 -6.36 9.09
CA ALA A 50 17.94 -7.04 7.96
C ALA A 50 19.37 -7.47 8.33
N MET A 51 19.84 -8.55 7.73
CA MET A 51 21.16 -9.11 8.04
C MET A 51 22.04 -9.16 6.79
N PRO A 52 23.35 -8.88 6.91
CA PRO A 52 24.09 -8.51 8.13
C PRO A 52 23.72 -7.11 8.61
N TYR A 53 23.67 -6.92 9.94
CA TYR A 53 23.41 -5.60 10.51
C TYR A 53 24.61 -4.67 10.28
N LYS A 54 24.34 -3.45 9.80
CA LYS A 54 25.31 -2.37 9.66
C LYS A 54 24.74 -1.08 10.27
N PRO A 55 25.55 -0.20 10.87
CA PRO A 55 25.08 1.08 11.38
C PRO A 55 24.48 2.02 10.32
N SER A 56 24.88 1.86 9.05
CA SER A 56 24.31 2.59 7.90
C SER A 56 22.96 2.08 7.45
N LEU A 57 22.49 0.94 7.96
CA LEU A 57 21.20 0.36 7.59
C LEU A 57 20.05 1.34 7.90
N ARG A 58 19.23 1.58 6.89
CA ARG A 58 18.01 2.39 6.97
C ARG A 58 16.84 1.56 6.44
N TYR A 59 15.64 1.91 6.87
CA TYR A 59 14.45 1.22 6.43
C TYR A 59 13.48 2.18 5.73
N ASN A 60 12.82 1.67 4.71
CA ASN A 60 11.71 2.36 4.04
C ASN A 60 10.45 1.54 4.28
N LEU A 61 9.50 2.10 5.01
CA LEU A 61 8.16 1.57 5.20
C LEU A 61 7.25 2.07 4.09
N GLN A 62 6.50 1.17 3.47
CA GLN A 62 5.54 1.50 2.42
C GLN A 62 4.22 0.80 2.70
N ILE A 63 3.12 1.52 2.48
CA ILE A 63 1.75 1.02 2.62
C ILE A 63 0.99 1.35 1.35
N VAL A 64 0.17 0.42 0.88
CA VAL A 64 -0.71 0.56 -0.28
C VAL A 64 -2.10 0.05 0.07
N GLU A 65 -3.15 0.73 -0.41
CA GLU A 65 -4.53 0.22 -0.29
C GLU A 65 -4.73 -0.94 -1.28
N LEU A 66 -5.42 -1.99 -0.82
CA LEU A 66 -5.81 -3.13 -1.63
C LEU A 66 -7.25 -2.96 -2.10
N PHE A 67 -7.48 -3.16 -3.39
CA PHE A 67 -8.83 -3.24 -3.95
C PHE A 67 -9.34 -4.69 -3.93
N ASP A 68 -10.65 -4.85 -4.07
CA ASP A 68 -11.28 -6.17 -4.03
C ASP A 68 -10.70 -7.12 -5.07
N GLY A 69 -10.28 -8.29 -4.60
CA GLY A 69 -9.66 -9.33 -5.44
C GLY A 69 -8.20 -9.07 -5.83
N GLN A 70 -7.60 -7.98 -5.37
CA GLN A 70 -6.22 -7.63 -5.68
C GLN A 70 -5.24 -8.30 -4.70
N GLY A 71 -4.18 -8.89 -5.24
CA GLY A 71 -3.07 -9.41 -4.45
C GLY A 71 -2.14 -8.28 -3.95
N PRO A 72 -1.44 -8.47 -2.82
CA PRO A 72 -0.54 -7.43 -2.28
C PRO A 72 0.61 -7.09 -3.23
N PHE A 73 1.13 -8.05 -3.98
CA PHE A 73 2.17 -7.81 -4.98
C PHE A 73 1.66 -6.91 -6.12
N ASP A 74 0.48 -7.22 -6.66
CA ASP A 74 -0.14 -6.44 -7.73
C ASP A 74 -0.47 -5.01 -7.27
N ALA A 75 -0.88 -4.86 -6.01
CA ALA A 75 -1.17 -3.56 -5.43
C ALA A 75 0.07 -2.66 -5.40
N PHE A 76 1.22 -3.17 -4.99
CA PHE A 76 2.47 -2.41 -5.02
C PHE A 76 2.98 -2.07 -6.43
N GLN A 77 2.53 -2.79 -7.44
CA GLN A 77 2.89 -2.54 -8.84
C GLN A 77 1.98 -1.49 -9.52
N SER A 78 0.68 -1.50 -9.18
CA SER A 78 -0.34 -0.76 -9.92
C SER A 78 -0.99 0.38 -9.16
N ASN A 79 -0.98 0.35 -7.82
CA ASN A 79 -1.64 1.37 -7.01
C ASN A 79 -0.64 2.43 -6.54
N TYR A 80 -1.13 3.64 -6.28
CA TYR A 80 -0.33 4.65 -5.61
C TYR A 80 -0.03 4.25 -4.17
N LEU A 81 1.16 4.59 -3.70
CA LEU A 81 1.50 4.41 -2.29
C LEU A 81 0.59 5.28 -1.43
N TYR A 82 -0.14 4.62 -0.53
CA TYR A 82 -0.99 5.28 0.44
C TYR A 82 -0.17 6.04 1.47
N PHE A 83 0.93 5.44 1.90
CA PHE A 83 1.87 6.03 2.85
C PHE A 83 3.28 5.54 2.59
N LYS A 84 4.26 6.41 2.83
CA LYS A 84 5.69 6.11 2.76
C LYS A 84 6.43 6.84 3.87
N SER A 85 7.35 6.14 4.53
CA SER A 85 8.32 6.73 5.45
C SER A 85 9.70 6.18 5.14
N ASP A 86 10.64 7.07 4.86
CA ASP A 86 12.00 6.73 4.46
C ASP A 86 13.01 6.99 5.59
N ASP A 87 14.20 6.45 5.44
CA ASP A 87 15.37 6.65 6.31
C ASP A 87 15.15 6.31 7.80
N LEU A 88 14.27 5.36 8.08
CA LEU A 88 14.02 4.91 9.43
C LEU A 88 15.24 4.17 9.98
N ILE A 89 15.68 4.56 11.18
CA ILE A 89 16.82 3.94 11.89
C ILE A 89 16.33 2.77 12.76
N LEU A 90 15.15 2.95 13.36
CA LEU A 90 14.55 1.95 14.24
C LEU A 90 13.85 0.85 13.43
N ASN A 91 13.75 -0.32 14.01
CA ASN A 91 13.02 -1.46 13.47
C ASN A 91 11.53 -1.44 13.87
N SER A 92 11.00 -0.26 14.14
CA SER A 92 9.58 -0.01 14.42
C SER A 92 9.19 1.39 14.01
N PHE A 93 7.91 1.54 13.66
CA PHE A 93 7.31 2.81 13.28
C PHE A 93 5.88 2.90 13.84
N GLN A 94 5.64 3.90 14.68
CA GLN A 94 4.27 4.23 15.12
C GLN A 94 3.60 5.08 14.06
N TYR A 95 2.49 4.62 13.51
CA TYR A 95 1.71 5.42 12.57
C TYR A 95 1.25 6.70 13.24
N GLN A 96 1.39 7.82 12.56
CA GLN A 96 1.26 9.16 13.16
C GLN A 96 -0.08 9.79 12.77
N ILE A 97 -0.61 10.65 13.65
CA ILE A 97 -1.82 11.45 13.37
C ILE A 97 -1.64 12.38 12.15
N SER A 98 -0.40 12.79 11.87
CA SER A 98 -0.08 13.63 10.70
C SER A 98 -0.05 12.86 9.38
N ALA A 99 -0.07 11.53 9.42
CA ALA A 99 -0.17 10.69 8.23
C ALA A 99 -1.62 10.62 7.72
N PRO A 100 -1.85 10.21 6.46
CA PRO A 100 -3.21 9.99 5.95
C PRO A 100 -3.98 9.02 6.84
N SER A 101 -5.20 9.34 7.24
CA SER A 101 -6.02 8.50 8.10
C SER A 101 -6.34 7.17 7.42
N LEU A 102 -6.13 6.05 8.09
CA LEU A 102 -6.54 4.75 7.59
C LEU A 102 -8.07 4.65 7.58
N HIS A 103 -8.65 4.41 6.40
CA HIS A 103 -10.10 4.36 6.24
C HIS A 103 -10.66 3.07 6.83
N SER A 104 -11.83 3.14 7.48
CA SER A 104 -12.54 1.96 8.01
C SER A 104 -12.93 0.99 6.89
N CYS A 105 -13.04 -0.30 7.22
CA CYS A 105 -13.41 -1.37 6.29
C CYS A 105 -12.50 -1.53 5.07
N LYS A 106 -11.26 -1.06 5.14
CA LYS A 106 -10.30 -1.15 4.03
C LYS A 106 -9.20 -2.17 4.32
N SER A 107 -8.67 -2.74 3.27
CA SER A 107 -7.51 -3.61 3.33
C SER A 107 -6.27 -2.87 2.84
N TYR A 108 -5.16 -3.08 3.51
CA TYR A 108 -3.88 -2.47 3.19
C TYR A 108 -2.79 -3.53 3.14
N ALA A 109 -1.91 -3.42 2.17
CA ALA A 109 -0.65 -4.15 2.17
C ALA A 109 0.48 -3.24 2.64
N TRP A 110 1.44 -3.81 3.35
CA TRP A 110 2.61 -3.10 3.81
C TRP A 110 3.88 -3.92 3.64
N ARG A 111 4.98 -3.23 3.46
CA ARG A 111 6.31 -3.82 3.34
C ARG A 111 7.37 -2.91 3.91
N VAL A 112 8.52 -3.49 4.25
CA VAL A 112 9.71 -2.78 4.68
C VAL A 112 10.89 -3.24 3.84
N ILE A 113 11.64 -2.27 3.34
CA ILE A 113 12.85 -2.47 2.54
C ILE A 113 14.03 -1.97 3.38
N GLY A 114 15.05 -2.81 3.57
CA GLY A 114 16.30 -2.39 4.19
C GLY A 114 17.25 -1.81 3.13
N ASN A 115 17.77 -0.63 3.37
CA ASN A 115 18.72 0.05 2.49
C ASN A 115 20.11 0.05 3.12
N TYR A 116 21.10 -0.36 2.34
CA TYR A 116 22.50 -0.40 2.71
C TYR A 116 23.29 0.40 1.69
N ASP A 117 23.69 1.60 2.01
CA ASP A 117 24.44 2.43 1.09
C ASP A 117 23.85 2.37 -0.35
N ASP A 118 24.42 1.57 -1.25
CA ASP A 118 23.97 1.41 -2.63
C ASP A 118 23.11 0.16 -2.88
N ASP A 119 22.91 -0.70 -1.87
CA ASP A 119 22.18 -1.96 -1.98
C ASP A 119 20.84 -1.93 -1.24
N GLN A 120 19.87 -2.69 -1.73
CA GLN A 120 18.57 -2.88 -1.09
C GLN A 120 18.35 -4.36 -0.77
N SER A 121 17.68 -4.63 0.36
CA SER A 121 17.21 -5.98 0.66
C SER A 121 16.00 -6.34 -0.19
N ASP A 122 15.76 -7.63 -0.37
CA ASP A 122 14.42 -8.12 -0.68
C ASP A 122 13.44 -7.70 0.42
N TYR A 123 12.15 -7.93 0.19
CA TYR A 123 11.10 -7.55 1.11
C TYR A 123 10.04 -8.64 1.26
N GLN A 124 9.43 -8.67 2.43
CA GLN A 124 8.20 -9.40 2.69
C GLN A 124 7.03 -8.42 2.61
N THR A 125 5.86 -8.93 2.26
CA THR A 125 4.62 -8.15 2.25
C THR A 125 3.62 -8.82 3.18
N ARG A 126 2.91 -8.04 4.00
CA ARG A 126 1.78 -8.47 4.81
C ARG A 126 0.57 -7.60 4.53
N VAL A 127 -0.58 -8.15 4.88
CA VAL A 127 -1.86 -7.49 4.74
C VAL A 127 -2.48 -7.29 6.12
N PHE A 128 -3.15 -6.16 6.32
CA PHE A 128 -4.04 -5.94 7.45
C PHE A 128 -5.33 -5.27 6.96
N LYS A 129 -6.37 -5.39 7.73
CA LYS A 129 -7.66 -4.78 7.47
C LYS A 129 -8.02 -3.86 8.63
N THR A 130 -8.59 -2.71 8.35
CA THR A 130 -9.15 -1.83 9.37
C THR A 130 -10.55 -2.29 9.75
N ALA A 131 -10.87 -2.21 11.05
CA ALA A 131 -12.21 -2.50 11.54
C ALA A 131 -13.25 -1.60 10.87
N CYS A 132 -14.45 -2.14 10.73
CA CYS A 132 -15.57 -1.37 10.23
C CYS A 132 -16.25 -0.64 11.40
N ASP A 133 -16.48 0.67 11.25
CA ASP A 133 -17.30 1.39 12.20
C ASP A 133 -18.72 0.82 12.17
N SER A 134 -19.23 0.44 13.34
CA SER A 134 -20.58 -0.15 13.48
C SER A 134 -21.68 0.78 12.96
N VAL A 135 -21.44 2.08 12.97
CA VAL A 135 -22.38 3.09 12.45
C VAL A 135 -22.50 3.00 10.92
N ILE A 136 -21.42 2.64 10.21
CA ILE A 136 -21.43 2.49 8.76
C ILE A 136 -22.14 1.18 8.35
N GLN A 137 -21.96 0.11 9.14
CA GLN A 137 -22.64 -1.16 8.87
C GLN A 137 -24.18 -1.03 8.95
N ASP A 138 -24.70 -0.29 9.93
CA ASP A 138 -26.15 -0.05 10.06
C ASP A 138 -26.74 0.76 8.91
N GLU A 139 -25.95 1.67 8.31
CA GLU A 139 -26.39 2.40 7.12
C GLU A 139 -26.24 1.59 5.83
N GLU A 140 -25.18 0.76 5.69
CA GLU A 140 -25.03 -0.14 4.55
C GLU A 140 -26.03 -1.30 4.58
N GLU A 141 -26.36 -1.87 5.76
CA GLU A 141 -27.43 -2.88 5.87
C GLU A 141 -28.82 -2.31 5.60
N LYS A 142 -29.10 -1.08 6.02
CA LYS A 142 -30.34 -0.39 5.65
C LYS A 142 -30.41 -0.07 4.17
N ARG A 143 -29.28 0.11 3.50
CA ARG A 143 -29.20 0.30 2.04
C ARG A 143 -29.26 -1.02 1.27
N LYS A 144 -28.91 -2.16 1.89
CA LYS A 144 -28.90 -3.51 1.26
C LYS A 144 -30.23 -4.24 1.31
N LYS A 145 -31.34 -3.61 1.69
CA LYS A 145 -32.69 -4.18 1.45
C LYS A 145 -33.32 -3.55 0.20
N PRO A 146 -32.96 -3.99 -1.01
CA PRO A 146 -33.75 -3.66 -2.20
C PRO A 146 -34.87 -4.66 -2.31
N THR A 147 -36.05 -4.23 -1.99
CA THR A 147 -37.25 -4.88 -2.53
C THR A 147 -37.41 -4.34 -3.94
N SER A 148 -36.86 -5.04 -4.92
CA SER A 148 -37.01 -4.79 -6.36
C SER A 148 -35.69 -4.53 -7.11
N SER A 149 -35.58 -5.15 -8.25
CA SER A 149 -34.45 -5.38 -9.15
C SER A 149 -33.83 -4.16 -9.85
N ASN A 150 -33.88 -2.99 -9.26
CA ASN A 150 -33.23 -1.80 -9.83
C ASN A 150 -32.33 -1.15 -8.81
N ILE A 151 -31.02 -1.26 -9.02
CA ILE A 151 -30.01 -0.57 -8.22
C ILE A 151 -29.97 0.88 -8.69
N TYR A 152 -30.35 1.81 -7.81
CA TYR A 152 -30.24 3.25 -8.05
C TYR A 152 -29.20 3.85 -7.12
N TYR A 153 -28.35 4.71 -7.65
CA TYR A 153 -27.50 5.58 -6.87
C TYR A 153 -28.17 6.96 -6.77
N GLU A 154 -28.48 7.40 -5.56
CA GLU A 154 -29.01 8.73 -5.32
C GLU A 154 -27.83 9.70 -5.16
N LEU A 155 -27.59 10.53 -6.16
CA LEU A 155 -26.64 11.61 -6.09
C LEU A 155 -27.29 12.78 -5.36
N ARG A 156 -26.97 12.95 -4.07
CA ARG A 156 -27.33 14.15 -3.33
C ARG A 156 -26.32 15.23 -3.66
N ARG A 157 -26.79 16.46 -3.81
CA ARG A 157 -25.93 17.62 -4.02
C ARG A 157 -25.02 17.81 -2.81
N SER A 158 -23.80 17.30 -2.89
CA SER A 158 -22.71 17.60 -1.96
C SER A 158 -21.98 18.82 -2.51
N ILE A 159 -21.63 19.75 -1.62
CA ILE A 159 -20.84 20.93 -1.97
C ILE A 159 -19.35 20.56 -2.16
N ASP A 160 -18.98 19.34 -1.80
CA ASP A 160 -17.62 18.83 -1.95
C ASP A 160 -17.38 18.37 -3.40
N GLU A 161 -16.24 18.82 -3.95
CA GLU A 161 -15.73 18.47 -5.28
C GLU A 161 -15.24 17.01 -5.36
N SER A 162 -16.01 16.04 -4.90
CA SER A 162 -15.66 14.64 -4.97
C SER A 162 -16.11 14.04 -6.28
N PHE A 163 -15.17 13.39 -6.99
CA PHE A 163 -15.47 12.63 -8.19
C PHE A 163 -15.88 11.21 -7.81
N TYR A 164 -16.99 10.74 -8.39
CA TYR A 164 -17.46 9.37 -8.23
C TYR A 164 -17.18 8.60 -9.50
N ILE A 165 -16.46 7.49 -9.39
CA ILE A 165 -16.30 6.52 -10.48
C ILE A 165 -17.39 5.47 -10.29
N ILE A 166 -18.35 5.41 -11.20
CA ILE A 166 -19.47 4.46 -11.19
C ILE A 166 -19.28 3.50 -12.36
N SER A 167 -19.14 2.20 -12.05
CA SER A 167 -19.16 1.15 -13.07
C SER A 167 -20.54 0.49 -13.10
N GLY A 168 -21.17 0.44 -14.24
CA GLY A 168 -22.48 -0.19 -14.46
C GLY A 168 -23.58 0.79 -14.88
N ASN A 169 -24.82 0.32 -14.81
CA ASN A 169 -25.99 1.13 -15.16
C ASN A 169 -26.36 2.05 -13.99
N PHE A 170 -26.50 3.33 -14.24
CA PHE A 170 -26.94 4.29 -13.24
C PHE A 170 -28.20 5.05 -13.69
N LYS A 171 -29.00 5.46 -12.72
CA LYS A 171 -30.15 6.31 -12.94
C LYS A 171 -30.02 7.56 -12.09
N ILE A 172 -30.08 8.72 -12.71
CA ILE A 172 -30.08 9.99 -12.02
C ILE A 172 -31.54 10.44 -11.83
N VAL A 173 -31.91 10.68 -10.58
CA VAL A 173 -33.21 11.23 -10.22
C VAL A 173 -32.99 12.66 -9.78
N PHE A 174 -33.66 13.59 -10.44
CA PHE A 174 -33.61 15.01 -10.06
C PHE A 174 -34.90 15.37 -9.31
N ASP A 175 -34.71 16.08 -8.20
CA ASP A 175 -35.84 16.71 -7.50
C ASP A 175 -36.07 18.08 -8.12
N ASN A 176 -37.27 18.30 -8.64
CA ASN A 176 -37.71 19.54 -9.30
C ASN A 176 -37.95 20.70 -8.31
N SER A 177 -37.69 20.51 -7.03
CA SER A 177 -37.94 21.55 -6.01
C SER A 177 -37.12 22.83 -6.21
N TYR A 178 -36.12 22.84 -7.08
CA TYR A 178 -35.17 23.97 -7.28
C TYR A 178 -35.11 24.55 -8.69
N GLY A 179 -36.09 24.23 -9.58
CA GLY A 179 -36.16 24.75 -10.93
C GLY A 179 -35.95 23.72 -12.03
N THR A 180 -36.16 24.14 -13.28
CA THR A 180 -36.02 23.31 -14.48
C THR A 180 -34.55 23.07 -14.79
N LEU A 181 -34.20 21.82 -15.07
CA LEU A 181 -32.89 21.41 -15.54
C LEU A 181 -32.81 21.60 -17.05
N ASP A 182 -32.07 22.60 -17.52
CA ASP A 182 -31.98 22.90 -18.95
C ASP A 182 -30.97 22.02 -19.70
N LYS A 183 -29.93 21.52 -19.03
CA LYS A 183 -28.91 20.70 -19.68
C LYS A 183 -28.14 19.81 -18.68
N LEU A 184 -27.92 18.56 -19.05
CA LEU A 184 -27.04 17.63 -18.40
C LEU A 184 -25.85 17.32 -19.32
N GLN A 185 -24.63 17.49 -18.83
CA GLN A 185 -23.42 17.14 -19.55
C GLN A 185 -22.68 16.01 -18.83
N TYR A 186 -22.35 14.95 -19.54
CA TYR A 186 -21.55 13.85 -19.03
C TYR A 186 -20.47 13.49 -20.03
N SER A 187 -19.37 12.92 -19.57
CA SER A 187 -18.34 12.30 -20.40
C SER A 187 -18.22 10.82 -20.04
N LEU A 188 -18.12 10.00 -21.07
CA LEU A 188 -17.87 8.56 -20.97
C LEU A 188 -16.36 8.30 -21.03
#